data_9248ecb8d6bb3e2d4428f2c30351a23a
#
_entry.id   9248ecb8d6bb3e2d4428f2c30351a23a
#
_cell.length_a   1.000
_cell.length_b   1.000
_cell.length_c   1.000
_cell.angle_alpha   90.00
_cell.angle_beta   90.00
_cell.angle_gamma   90.00
#
_symmetry.space_group_name_H-M   'P 1'
#
loop_
_entity.id
_entity.type
_entity.pdbx_description
1 polymer ?
#
loop_
_entity_poly.entity_id
_entity_poly.type
_entity_poly.pdbx_seq_one_letter_code
_entity_poly.pdbx_strand_id
1 'polypeptide(L)'
;MLSFRFALVFAVMLLASACGGGYSAPTPVPAPSPTPPAGATPITIPTGASTLGNRAFNPAELDVAVGTTVTWTNTDSTAHTTTSDGAGWNSGTLQPRAQFSTTFSTAGTFRYHCSIHPDMVGSVVVR
;
A
#
# COMPACT_ATOMS: atom_id res chain seq x y z
N MET A 1 -49.05 49.71 -38.31
CA MET A 1 -49.97 48.67 -37.80
C MET A 1 -49.32 47.32 -38.03
N LEU A 2 -48.68 46.75 -37.00
CA LEU A 2 -47.90 45.55 -37.12
C LEU A 2 -48.61 44.40 -36.37
N SER A 3 -49.07 43.40 -37.14
CA SER A 3 -49.82 42.27 -36.63
C SER A 3 -48.83 41.19 -36.16
N PHE A 4 -48.80 40.96 -34.86
CA PHE A 4 -48.08 39.85 -34.25
C PHE A 4 -48.88 38.55 -34.30
N ARG A 5 -48.38 37.57 -35.04
CA ARG A 5 -48.94 36.21 -35.09
C ARG A 5 -48.25 35.37 -34.05
N PHE A 6 -48.98 34.99 -33.02
CA PHE A 6 -48.54 33.98 -32.01
C PHE A 6 -48.61 32.59 -32.64
N ALA A 7 -47.46 31.94 -32.79
CA ALA A 7 -47.39 30.53 -33.12
C ALA A 7 -47.32 29.70 -31.82
N LEU A 8 -48.37 28.90 -31.59
CA LEU A 8 -48.50 27.99 -30.47
C LEU A 8 -47.69 26.72 -30.78
N VAL A 9 -46.57 26.50 -30.11
CA VAL A 9 -45.80 25.27 -30.22
C VAL A 9 -46.29 24.32 -29.15
N PHE A 10 -46.94 23.22 -29.56
CA PHE A 10 -47.26 22.09 -28.68
C PHE A 10 -46.01 21.30 -28.40
N ALA A 11 -45.52 21.35 -27.17
CA ALA A 11 -44.49 20.46 -26.69
C ALA A 11 -45.11 19.11 -26.27
N VAL A 12 -44.84 18.07 -27.04
CA VAL A 12 -45.18 16.69 -26.70
C VAL A 12 -44.17 16.23 -25.65
N MET A 13 -44.61 16.05 -24.39
CA MET A 13 -43.84 15.40 -23.34
C MET A 13 -43.87 13.88 -23.57
N LEU A 14 -42.76 13.31 -24.04
CA LEU A 14 -42.51 11.87 -24.00
C LEU A 14 -42.07 11.51 -22.57
N LEU A 15 -42.93 10.82 -21.84
CA LEU A 15 -42.59 10.16 -20.59
C LEU A 15 -41.75 8.92 -20.90
N ALA A 16 -40.42 9.02 -20.80
CA ALA A 16 -39.53 7.88 -20.81
C ALA A 16 -39.57 7.21 -19.43
N SER A 17 -40.24 6.07 -19.35
CA SER A 17 -40.21 5.16 -18.20
C SER A 17 -38.81 4.54 -18.11
N ALA A 18 -37.93 5.08 -17.27
CA ALA A 18 -36.63 4.49 -16.99
C ALA A 18 -36.80 3.31 -16.00
N CYS A 19 -36.76 2.08 -16.52
CA CYS A 19 -36.50 0.90 -15.70
C CYS A 19 -35.12 1.03 -15.05
N GLY A 20 -35.09 1.32 -13.77
CA GLY A 20 -33.89 1.33 -12.96
C GLY A 20 -33.34 -0.09 -12.77
N GLY A 21 -32.53 -0.58 -13.70
CA GLY A 21 -31.67 -1.72 -13.47
C GLY A 21 -30.52 -1.29 -12.57
N GLY A 22 -30.56 -1.70 -11.30
CA GLY A 22 -29.46 -1.48 -10.36
C GLY A 22 -28.24 -2.28 -10.80
N TYR A 23 -27.32 -1.63 -11.50
CA TYR A 23 -25.98 -2.18 -11.75
C TYR A 23 -25.18 -1.99 -10.47
N SER A 24 -25.07 -3.04 -9.65
CA SER A 24 -24.05 -3.10 -8.61
C SER A 24 -22.69 -3.08 -9.32
N ALA A 25 -21.94 -2.01 -9.15
CA ALA A 25 -20.57 -1.95 -9.65
C ALA A 25 -19.78 -3.11 -9.04
N PRO A 26 -19.00 -3.86 -9.83
CA PRO A 26 -18.15 -4.90 -9.29
C PRO A 26 -17.17 -4.25 -8.30
N THR A 27 -17.11 -4.79 -7.07
CA THR A 27 -16.10 -4.38 -6.09
C THR A 27 -14.73 -4.56 -6.73
N PRO A 28 -13.85 -3.54 -6.70
CA PRO A 28 -12.51 -3.68 -7.25
C PRO A 28 -11.80 -4.83 -6.53
N VAL A 29 -11.43 -5.86 -7.29
CA VAL A 29 -10.58 -6.95 -6.81
C VAL A 29 -9.24 -6.30 -6.43
N PRO A 30 -8.72 -6.51 -5.19
CA PRO A 30 -7.41 -6.00 -4.82
C PRO A 30 -6.38 -6.51 -5.83
N ALA A 31 -5.60 -5.60 -6.40
CA ALA A 31 -4.50 -5.97 -7.29
C ALA A 31 -3.57 -6.94 -6.54
N PRO A 32 -3.06 -8.00 -7.18
CA PRO A 32 -2.10 -8.90 -6.55
C PRO A 32 -0.89 -8.08 -6.08
N SER A 33 -0.47 -8.31 -4.82
CA SER A 33 0.75 -7.69 -4.30
C SER A 33 1.92 -8.02 -5.23
N PRO A 34 2.79 -7.05 -5.56
CA PRO A 34 3.91 -7.30 -6.45
C PRO A 34 4.78 -8.43 -5.88
N THR A 35 5.09 -9.41 -6.73
CA THR A 35 6.05 -10.47 -6.38
C THR A 35 7.42 -9.83 -6.14
N PRO A 36 8.15 -10.21 -5.05
CA PRO A 36 9.49 -9.71 -4.81
C PRO A 36 10.40 -9.97 -6.01
N PRO A 37 11.34 -9.07 -6.33
CA PRO A 37 12.32 -9.33 -7.37
C PRO A 37 13.13 -10.59 -7.04
N ALA A 38 13.45 -11.39 -8.06
CA ALA A 38 14.28 -12.59 -7.89
C ALA A 38 15.64 -12.21 -7.28
N GLY A 39 16.00 -12.85 -6.15
CA GLY A 39 17.22 -12.54 -5.39
C GLY A 39 17.03 -11.53 -4.26
N ALA A 40 15.80 -11.08 -3.98
CA ALA A 40 15.54 -10.22 -2.84
C ALA A 40 15.67 -11.01 -1.51
N THR A 41 16.33 -10.38 -0.53
CA THR A 41 16.47 -10.96 0.82
C THR A 41 15.24 -10.60 1.66
N PRO A 42 14.51 -11.59 2.20
CA PRO A 42 13.25 -11.35 2.87
C PRO A 42 13.41 -10.92 4.33
N ILE A 43 12.57 -10.00 4.78
CA ILE A 43 12.24 -9.75 6.18
C ILE A 43 10.73 -9.94 6.33
N THR A 44 10.33 -10.70 7.35
CA THR A 44 8.92 -10.96 7.62
C THR A 44 8.46 -10.16 8.83
N ILE A 45 7.27 -9.58 8.76
CA ILE A 45 6.54 -9.03 9.90
C ILE A 45 5.57 -10.12 10.37
N PRO A 46 5.86 -10.86 11.45
CA PRO A 46 5.09 -12.04 11.85
C PRO A 46 3.78 -11.67 12.53
N THR A 47 2.89 -12.65 12.68
CA THR A 47 1.64 -12.50 13.42
C THR A 47 1.89 -12.02 14.85
N GLY A 48 1.14 -11.00 15.29
CA GLY A 48 1.28 -10.39 16.60
C GLY A 48 2.49 -9.47 16.76
N ALA A 49 3.08 -9.02 15.68
CA ALA A 49 4.31 -8.21 15.65
C ALA A 49 4.24 -6.98 16.56
N SER A 50 3.07 -6.33 16.70
CA SER A 50 2.87 -5.14 17.55
C SER A 50 3.24 -5.34 19.02
N THR A 51 3.34 -6.59 19.50
CA THR A 51 3.67 -6.93 20.89
C THR A 51 5.09 -7.52 21.06
N LEU A 52 5.83 -7.68 19.97
CA LEU A 52 7.12 -8.37 19.95
C LEU A 52 8.33 -7.43 20.11
N GLY A 53 8.13 -6.09 20.09
CA GLY A 53 9.20 -5.10 20.24
C GLY A 53 10.31 -5.30 19.22
N ASN A 54 11.55 -5.51 19.70
CA ASN A 54 12.72 -5.74 18.86
C ASN A 54 12.74 -7.11 18.12
N ARG A 55 11.72 -7.94 18.25
CA ARG A 55 11.52 -9.19 17.50
C ARG A 55 10.37 -9.11 16.52
N ALA A 56 9.83 -7.92 16.31
CA ALA A 56 8.69 -7.67 15.43
C ALA A 56 9.04 -7.79 13.94
N PHE A 57 10.32 -7.74 13.60
CA PHE A 57 10.84 -8.03 12.27
C PHE A 57 11.70 -9.30 12.32
N ASN A 58 11.56 -10.16 11.34
CA ASN A 58 12.30 -11.42 11.31
C ASN A 58 13.03 -11.60 9.96
N PRO A 59 14.38 -11.59 9.97
CA PRO A 59 15.26 -11.29 11.10
C PRO A 59 15.15 -9.83 11.59
N ALA A 60 15.42 -9.59 12.89
CA ALA A 60 15.43 -8.26 13.48
C ALA A 60 16.66 -7.43 13.06
N GLU A 61 17.78 -8.10 12.80
CA GLU A 61 18.95 -7.57 12.15
C GLU A 61 19.32 -8.44 10.96
N LEU A 62 19.55 -7.80 9.81
CA LEU A 62 19.86 -8.46 8.56
C LEU A 62 21.17 -7.91 7.99
N ASP A 63 22.17 -8.80 7.77
CA ASP A 63 23.41 -8.49 7.07
C ASP A 63 23.28 -8.75 5.58
N VAL A 64 23.63 -7.77 4.75
CA VAL A 64 23.59 -7.89 3.29
C VAL A 64 24.77 -7.18 2.62
N ALA A 65 25.08 -7.58 1.38
CA ALA A 65 26.04 -6.88 0.55
C ALA A 65 25.47 -5.60 -0.05
N VAL A 66 26.32 -4.62 -0.37
CA VAL A 66 25.95 -3.45 -1.18
C VAL A 66 25.32 -3.91 -2.50
N GLY A 67 24.22 -3.25 -2.91
CA GLY A 67 23.42 -3.60 -4.09
C GLY A 67 22.30 -4.60 -3.82
N THR A 68 22.17 -5.13 -2.60
CA THR A 68 21.10 -6.08 -2.25
C THR A 68 19.76 -5.37 -2.17
N THR A 69 18.73 -5.99 -2.75
CA THR A 69 17.33 -5.61 -2.53
C THR A 69 16.78 -6.39 -1.33
N VAL A 70 16.22 -5.69 -0.35
CA VAL A 70 15.54 -6.27 0.81
C VAL A 70 14.04 -6.08 0.63
N THR A 71 13.25 -7.13 0.94
CA THR A 71 11.79 -7.12 0.84
C THR A 71 11.18 -7.42 2.19
N TRP A 72 10.37 -6.50 2.70
CA TRP A 72 9.51 -6.73 3.87
C TRP A 72 8.17 -7.27 3.42
N THR A 73 7.70 -8.32 4.10
CA THR A 73 6.38 -8.90 3.87
C THR A 73 5.58 -8.86 5.17
N ASN A 74 4.42 -8.22 5.16
CA ASN A 74 3.52 -8.24 6.30
C ASN A 74 2.71 -9.53 6.30
N THR A 75 3.03 -10.47 7.20
CA THR A 75 2.27 -11.71 7.43
C THR A 75 1.36 -11.63 8.65
N ASP A 76 1.33 -10.46 9.32
CA ASP A 76 0.37 -10.20 10.40
C ASP A 76 -1.03 -9.89 9.83
N SER A 77 -2.03 -9.96 10.70
CA SER A 77 -3.43 -9.56 10.43
C SER A 77 -3.66 -8.06 10.59
N THR A 78 -2.69 -7.31 11.13
CA THR A 78 -2.74 -5.87 11.33
C THR A 78 -1.82 -5.13 10.37
N ALA A 79 -2.09 -3.84 10.15
CA ALA A 79 -1.28 -2.99 9.30
C ALA A 79 0.00 -2.53 10.03
N HIS A 80 1.11 -2.47 9.29
CA HIS A 80 2.40 -2.00 9.78
C HIS A 80 3.06 -1.03 8.81
N THR A 81 4.21 -0.47 9.17
CA THR A 81 5.09 0.25 8.26
C THR A 81 6.52 -0.25 8.43
N THR A 82 7.39 0.03 7.46
CA THR A 82 8.83 0.00 7.63
C THR A 82 9.37 1.37 7.27
N THR A 83 9.81 2.11 8.27
CA THR A 83 10.24 3.50 8.12
C THR A 83 11.66 3.66 8.65
N SER A 84 12.57 4.11 7.80
CA SER A 84 13.96 4.37 8.19
C SER A 84 14.03 5.47 9.24
N ASP A 85 14.88 5.32 10.26
CA ASP A 85 15.14 6.35 11.27
C ASP A 85 15.90 7.56 10.68
N GLY A 86 16.55 7.35 9.53
CA GLY A 86 17.18 8.40 8.70
C GLY A 86 16.39 8.65 7.42
N ALA A 87 17.00 9.39 6.48
CA ALA A 87 16.38 9.70 5.19
C ALA A 87 16.51 8.56 4.15
N GLY A 88 16.20 7.31 4.53
CA GLY A 88 16.36 6.13 3.66
C GLY A 88 15.10 5.77 2.88
N TRP A 89 14.07 5.32 3.57
CA TRP A 89 12.82 4.89 2.96
C TRP A 89 11.63 5.05 3.91
N ASN A 90 10.45 5.00 3.34
CA ASN A 90 9.17 4.85 4.04
C ASN A 90 8.26 4.00 3.17
N SER A 91 7.83 2.84 3.67
CA SER A 91 6.97 1.93 2.93
C SER A 91 5.53 2.44 2.78
N GLY A 92 5.13 3.46 3.55
CA GLY A 92 3.73 3.70 3.79
C GLY A 92 3.08 2.53 4.55
N THR A 93 1.77 2.47 4.57
CA THR A 93 1.01 1.42 5.26
C THR A 93 1.07 0.11 4.50
N LEU A 94 1.66 -0.91 5.10
CA LEU A 94 1.65 -2.29 4.64
C LEU A 94 0.46 -3.02 5.24
N GLN A 95 -0.60 -3.19 4.46
CA GLN A 95 -1.75 -4.01 4.83
C GLN A 95 -1.34 -5.49 4.98
N PRO A 96 -2.16 -6.35 5.60
CA PRO A 96 -1.91 -7.79 5.62
C PRO A 96 -1.61 -8.33 4.22
N ARG A 97 -0.52 -9.11 4.08
CA ARG A 97 0.05 -9.68 2.84
C ARG A 97 0.72 -8.67 1.90
N ALA A 98 0.73 -7.38 2.23
CA ALA A 98 1.45 -6.39 1.45
C ALA A 98 2.96 -6.55 1.59
N GLN A 99 3.68 -6.09 0.58
CA GLN A 99 5.14 -6.11 0.52
C GLN A 99 5.69 -4.74 0.17
N PHE A 100 6.91 -4.49 0.62
CA PHE A 100 7.70 -3.32 0.25
C PHE A 100 9.15 -3.76 0.03
N SER A 101 9.78 -3.21 -0.98
CA SER A 101 11.19 -3.52 -1.30
C SER A 101 11.99 -2.24 -1.49
N THR A 102 13.25 -2.26 -1.04
CA THR A 102 14.22 -1.21 -1.35
C THR A 102 15.60 -1.81 -1.58
N THR A 103 16.43 -1.14 -2.39
CA THR A 103 17.79 -1.57 -2.71
C THR A 103 18.79 -0.73 -1.93
N PHE A 104 19.72 -1.38 -1.25
CA PHE A 104 20.78 -0.73 -0.45
C PHE A 104 22.05 -0.57 -1.28
N SER A 105 22.27 0.61 -1.83
CA SER A 105 23.40 0.93 -2.70
C SER A 105 24.65 1.44 -1.97
N THR A 106 24.58 1.64 -0.65
CA THR A 106 25.67 2.23 0.17
C THR A 106 25.87 1.38 1.41
N ALA A 107 27.14 1.15 1.80
CA ALA A 107 27.45 0.48 3.06
C ALA A 107 27.04 1.34 4.28
N GLY A 108 26.60 0.68 5.36
CA GLY A 108 26.16 1.33 6.57
C GLY A 108 25.17 0.51 7.38
N THR A 109 24.78 1.03 8.54
CA THR A 109 23.72 0.45 9.38
C THR A 109 22.48 1.32 9.27
N PHE A 110 21.40 0.73 8.76
CA PHE A 110 20.13 1.37 8.53
C PHE A 110 19.12 0.86 9.57
N ARG A 111 18.88 1.66 10.60
CA ARG A 111 17.85 1.40 11.59
C ARG A 111 16.48 1.82 11.06
N TYR A 112 15.45 1.10 11.46
CA TYR A 112 14.08 1.38 11.07
C TYR A 112 13.08 0.91 12.12
N HIS A 113 11.88 1.45 12.03
CA HIS A 113 10.77 1.17 12.95
C HIS A 113 9.44 1.07 12.22
N CYS A 114 8.39 0.63 12.93
CA CYS A 114 7.01 0.78 12.49
C CYS A 114 6.42 2.08 13.06
N SER A 115 5.99 3.00 12.21
CA SER A 115 5.42 4.29 12.67
C SER A 115 4.05 4.14 13.35
N ILE A 116 3.37 3.00 13.18
CA ILE A 116 2.09 2.68 13.84
C ILE A 116 2.33 2.09 15.23
N HIS A 117 3.41 1.32 15.40
CA HIS A 117 3.80 0.63 16.63
C HIS A 117 5.27 0.92 16.92
N PRO A 118 5.61 2.02 17.58
CA PRO A 118 6.98 2.54 17.69
C PRO A 118 7.99 1.60 18.37
N ASP A 119 7.52 0.65 19.18
CA ASP A 119 8.38 -0.35 19.83
C ASP A 119 8.90 -1.43 18.86
N MET A 120 8.29 -1.53 17.67
CA MET A 120 8.76 -2.43 16.62
C MET A 120 9.96 -1.83 15.92
N VAL A 121 11.15 -2.37 16.17
CA VAL A 121 12.41 -1.87 15.63
C VAL A 121 13.20 -2.98 14.95
N GLY A 122 14.00 -2.60 13.93
CA GLY A 122 14.91 -3.50 13.23
C GLY A 122 16.09 -2.76 12.62
N SER A 123 17.03 -3.50 12.02
CA SER A 123 18.18 -2.94 11.32
C SER A 123 18.60 -3.76 10.11
N VAL A 124 19.11 -3.08 9.09
CA VAL A 124 19.82 -3.69 7.96
C VAL A 124 21.26 -3.19 8.00
N VAL A 125 22.21 -4.13 8.06
CA VAL A 125 23.66 -3.87 8.03
C VAL A 125 24.16 -4.20 6.64
N VAL A 126 24.68 -3.19 5.93
CA VAL A 126 25.15 -3.29 4.54
C VAL A 126 26.67 -3.22 4.50
N ARG A 127 27.32 -4.21 3.89
CA ARG A 127 28.78 -4.35 3.81
C ARG A 127 29.30 -4.60 2.41
#